data_c2f93cdc03822b5a824671a1918fabbc
#
_entry.id   c2f93cdc03822b5a824671a1918fabbc
#
_cell.length_a   1.000
_cell.length_b   1.000
_cell.length_c   1.000
_cell.angle_alpha   90.00
_cell.angle_beta   90.00
_cell.angle_gamma   90.00
#
_symmetry.space_group_name_H-M   'P 1'
#
loop_
_entity.id
_entity.type
_entity.pdbx_description
1 polymer ?
#
loop_
_entity_poly.entity_id
_entity_poly.type
_entity_poly.pdbx_seq_one_letter_code
_entity_poly.pdbx_strand_id
1 'polypeptide(L)'
;MTHTVDLFVYPDCQLLDASGPWQVFASANTLLGRPHYELRLTAIEPGEVRTNGGMTLVATHALETTTPGGTLLVAGGHGVHELDDTVIRKLAERAASASRVGSICSGAFALARTGLLDGCCVTTHWRQAERLAREFPEIDVAADALYRNSGNLYTSAGVTAGMDLALALVATDHDHRLAGEVARELVMFLHRPGDQAQFSEGLRCQLASHGRLRALIDRVLNDPLAAWNSEDLAAAMAVTPRHFQRLFRQQLSMTPMEFLTRLRLESARRLLAESDAPLARIAEHCRIGGAEQLRRQFQRRYGLAPSAYRARFGRTLSSRAPSPTSNREAS
;
A
#
# COMPACT_ATOMS: atom_id res chain seq x y z
N MET A 1 13.94 -6.60 -24.01
CA MET A 1 13.95 -5.13 -24.11
C MET A 1 14.00 -4.56 -22.71
N THR A 2 14.72 -3.47 -22.51
CA THR A 2 14.82 -2.78 -21.21
C THR A 2 13.58 -1.91 -21.02
N HIS A 3 12.98 -1.93 -19.83
CA HIS A 3 11.83 -1.10 -19.48
C HIS A 3 12.31 0.14 -18.72
N THR A 4 12.07 1.33 -19.28
CA THR A 4 12.49 2.58 -18.64
C THR A 4 11.55 2.95 -17.51
N VAL A 5 12.10 3.35 -16.36
CA VAL A 5 11.37 3.91 -15.23
C VAL A 5 11.92 5.31 -14.95
N ASP A 6 11.16 6.32 -15.36
CA ASP A 6 11.43 7.71 -15.07
C ASP A 6 10.78 8.09 -13.73
N LEU A 7 11.60 8.54 -12.80
CA LEU A 7 11.15 9.00 -11.50
C LEU A 7 11.34 10.51 -11.42
N PHE A 8 10.23 11.24 -11.54
CA PHE A 8 10.24 12.70 -11.55
C PHE A 8 10.31 13.26 -10.14
N VAL A 9 11.33 14.07 -9.90
CA VAL A 9 11.61 14.78 -8.65
C VAL A 9 11.72 16.28 -8.88
N TYR A 10 11.50 17.06 -7.84
CA TYR A 10 11.49 18.50 -7.83
C TYR A 10 11.92 19.01 -6.44
N PRO A 11 12.31 20.28 -6.28
CA PRO A 11 12.68 20.82 -4.98
C PRO A 11 11.62 20.56 -3.92
N ASP A 12 12.03 20.22 -2.70
CA ASP A 12 11.19 19.88 -1.55
C ASP A 12 10.32 18.61 -1.77
N CYS A 13 10.73 17.71 -2.68
CA CYS A 13 10.12 16.40 -2.81
C CYS A 13 10.47 15.52 -1.59
N GLN A 14 9.62 14.54 -1.30
CA GLN A 14 9.83 13.56 -0.24
C GLN A 14 10.88 12.53 -0.70
N LEU A 15 12.02 12.47 -0.01
CA LEU A 15 13.13 11.58 -0.38
C LEU A 15 12.70 10.11 -0.57
N LEU A 16 11.92 9.57 0.37
CA LEU A 16 11.54 8.15 0.32
C LEU A 16 10.55 7.84 -0.81
N ASP A 17 9.79 8.83 -1.29
CA ASP A 17 8.90 8.67 -2.44
C ASP A 17 9.70 8.47 -3.74
N ALA A 18 10.93 8.96 -3.78
CA ALA A 18 11.88 8.70 -4.87
C ALA A 18 12.71 7.43 -4.61
N SER A 19 13.43 7.37 -3.50
CA SER A 19 14.41 6.33 -3.22
C SER A 19 13.77 4.96 -2.94
N GLY A 20 12.58 4.90 -2.37
CA GLY A 20 11.88 3.65 -2.06
C GLY A 20 11.52 2.85 -3.32
N PRO A 21 10.72 3.37 -4.24
CA PRO A 21 10.42 2.71 -5.52
C PRO A 21 11.66 2.44 -6.36
N TRP A 22 12.61 3.39 -6.39
CA TRP A 22 13.90 3.20 -7.04
C TRP A 22 14.59 1.93 -6.57
N GLN A 23 14.71 1.75 -5.25
CA GLN A 23 15.38 0.60 -4.68
C GLN A 23 14.65 -0.71 -5.01
N VAL A 24 13.33 -0.71 -5.08
CA VAL A 24 12.54 -1.90 -5.47
C VAL A 24 12.92 -2.36 -6.89
N PHE A 25 12.93 -1.46 -7.87
CA PHE A 25 13.31 -1.81 -9.25
C PHE A 25 14.80 -2.16 -9.37
N ALA A 26 15.69 -1.49 -8.63
CA ALA A 26 17.11 -1.82 -8.60
C ALA A 26 17.35 -3.22 -8.04
N SER A 27 16.66 -3.60 -6.96
CA SER A 27 16.74 -4.94 -6.39
C SER A 27 16.17 -6.00 -7.35
N ALA A 28 15.11 -5.69 -8.10
CA ALA A 28 14.60 -6.57 -9.14
C ALA A 28 15.64 -6.83 -10.23
N ASN A 29 16.36 -5.82 -10.70
CA ASN A 29 17.46 -5.98 -11.64
C ASN A 29 18.56 -6.90 -11.10
N THR A 30 18.93 -6.72 -9.83
CA THR A 30 19.95 -7.55 -9.17
C THR A 30 19.53 -9.02 -9.13
N LEU A 31 18.30 -9.30 -8.72
CA LEU A 31 17.78 -10.66 -8.65
C LEU A 31 17.57 -11.31 -10.02
N LEU A 32 17.27 -10.53 -11.05
CA LEU A 32 17.19 -10.99 -12.44
C LEU A 32 18.58 -11.26 -13.07
N GLY A 33 19.67 -10.79 -12.45
CA GLY A 33 21.02 -10.88 -13.00
C GLY A 33 21.24 -10.08 -14.29
N ARG A 34 20.34 -9.16 -14.61
CA ARG A 34 20.38 -8.33 -15.84
C ARG A 34 19.65 -7.01 -15.64
N PRO A 35 20.02 -5.93 -16.35
CA PRO A 35 19.31 -4.66 -16.32
C PRO A 35 18.00 -4.76 -17.12
N HIS A 36 16.89 -5.15 -16.44
CA HIS A 36 15.56 -5.13 -17.03
C HIS A 36 14.94 -3.73 -16.92
N TYR A 37 15.10 -3.07 -15.77
CA TYR A 37 14.64 -1.71 -15.54
C TYR A 37 15.79 -0.71 -15.73
N GLU A 38 15.63 0.20 -16.67
CA GLU A 38 16.52 1.35 -16.82
C GLU A 38 15.96 2.49 -15.96
N LEU A 39 16.61 2.75 -14.82
CA LEU A 39 16.16 3.73 -13.85
C LEU A 39 16.73 5.10 -14.17
N ARG A 40 15.84 6.09 -14.30
CA ARG A 40 16.21 7.50 -14.59
C ARG A 40 15.60 8.40 -13.53
N LEU A 41 16.44 9.15 -12.85
CA LEU A 41 15.99 10.23 -11.99
C LEU A 41 15.83 11.49 -12.86
N THR A 42 14.60 11.98 -12.99
CA THR A 42 14.25 13.07 -13.87
C THR A 42 13.83 14.31 -13.08
N ALA A 43 14.19 15.47 -13.54
CA ALA A 43 13.73 16.76 -13.04
C ALA A 43 13.38 17.67 -14.22
N ILE A 44 12.97 18.92 -13.98
CA ILE A 44 12.76 19.91 -15.03
C ILE A 44 14.04 20.11 -15.82
N GLU A 45 15.14 20.28 -15.11
CA GLU A 45 16.49 20.35 -15.65
C GLU A 45 17.38 19.37 -14.89
N PRO A 46 18.36 18.72 -15.54
CA PRO A 46 19.33 17.90 -14.85
C PRO A 46 20.11 18.72 -13.81
N GLY A 47 20.39 18.12 -12.66
CA GLY A 47 21.13 18.81 -11.61
C GLY A 47 20.71 18.39 -10.21
N GLU A 48 21.11 19.19 -9.25
CA GLU A 48 20.83 18.96 -7.84
C GLU A 48 19.38 19.31 -7.48
N VAL A 49 18.72 18.38 -6.82
CA VAL A 49 17.36 18.53 -6.29
C VAL A 49 17.38 18.31 -4.78
N ARG A 50 17.18 19.37 -4.01
CA ARG A 50 17.13 19.30 -2.55
C ARG A 50 15.77 18.77 -2.09
N THR A 51 15.79 17.68 -1.31
CA THR A 51 14.58 17.08 -0.76
C THR A 51 14.13 17.78 0.53
N ASN A 52 12.89 17.49 0.96
CA ASN A 52 12.31 18.05 2.20
C ASN A 52 13.11 17.71 3.49
N GLY A 53 13.85 16.60 3.50
CA GLY A 53 14.75 16.21 4.59
C GLY A 53 16.15 16.81 4.49
N GLY A 54 16.44 17.62 3.48
CA GLY A 54 17.74 18.29 3.28
C GLY A 54 18.78 17.46 2.53
N MET A 55 18.53 16.18 2.23
CA MET A 55 19.39 15.40 1.33
C MET A 55 19.21 15.91 -0.09
N THR A 56 20.31 15.92 -0.85
CA THR A 56 20.30 16.29 -2.26
C THR A 56 20.34 15.04 -3.13
N LEU A 57 19.41 14.98 -4.09
CA LEU A 57 19.41 14.03 -5.19
C LEU A 57 20.03 14.69 -6.43
N VAL A 58 20.66 13.91 -7.29
CA VAL A 58 21.17 14.41 -8.59
C VAL A 58 20.31 13.81 -9.70
N ALA A 59 19.43 14.62 -10.29
CA ALA A 59 18.67 14.24 -11.46
C ALA A 59 19.59 14.23 -12.69
N THR A 60 19.62 13.09 -13.37
CA THR A 60 20.52 12.90 -14.53
C THR A 60 19.85 13.18 -15.86
N HIS A 61 18.53 13.34 -15.88
CA HIS A 61 17.75 13.56 -17.10
C HIS A 61 16.75 14.70 -16.91
N ALA A 62 16.50 15.45 -17.98
CA ALA A 62 15.38 16.37 -18.04
C ALA A 62 14.08 15.60 -18.35
N LEU A 63 12.96 16.07 -17.82
CA LEU A 63 11.64 15.45 -18.05
C LEU A 63 11.30 15.38 -19.56
N GLU A 64 11.70 16.39 -20.34
CA GLU A 64 11.46 16.49 -21.79
C GLU A 64 12.30 15.52 -22.63
N THR A 65 13.46 15.10 -22.14
CA THR A 65 14.40 14.27 -22.91
C THR A 65 14.19 12.79 -22.75
N THR A 66 13.13 12.40 -22.05
CA THR A 66 12.82 11.00 -21.79
C THR A 66 12.24 10.31 -23.02
N THR A 67 12.63 9.05 -23.21
CA THR A 67 12.15 8.24 -24.34
C THR A 67 10.66 7.92 -24.19
N PRO A 68 9.86 7.93 -25.27
CA PRO A 68 8.47 7.46 -25.23
C PRO A 68 8.35 6.03 -24.69
N GLY A 69 7.22 5.73 -24.05
CA GLY A 69 6.97 4.43 -23.38
C GLY A 69 7.47 4.42 -21.94
N GLY A 70 7.69 3.23 -21.40
CA GLY A 70 8.15 3.04 -20.02
C GLY A 70 7.15 3.47 -18.95
N THR A 71 7.62 3.63 -17.73
CA THR A 71 6.85 4.06 -16.58
C THR A 71 7.31 5.44 -16.12
N LEU A 72 6.38 6.36 -15.95
CA LEU A 72 6.60 7.64 -15.29
C LEU A 72 6.04 7.60 -13.88
N LEU A 73 6.87 7.84 -12.87
CA LEU A 73 6.45 7.99 -11.47
C LEU A 73 6.73 9.41 -10.99
N VAL A 74 5.73 10.05 -10.40
CA VAL A 74 5.83 11.40 -9.86
C VAL A 74 5.95 11.30 -8.34
N ALA A 75 7.07 11.72 -7.78
CA ALA A 75 7.29 11.76 -6.34
C ALA A 75 6.33 12.74 -5.65
N GLY A 76 6.04 12.51 -4.36
CA GLY A 76 5.35 13.48 -3.53
C GLY A 76 6.32 14.44 -2.85
N GLY A 77 5.78 15.32 -2.02
CA GLY A 77 6.51 16.33 -1.26
C GLY A 77 5.72 17.64 -1.21
N HIS A 78 6.19 18.57 -0.39
CA HIS A 78 5.52 19.88 -0.27
C HIS A 78 5.68 20.72 -1.54
N GLY A 79 6.81 20.62 -2.22
CA GLY A 79 7.09 21.35 -3.44
C GLY A 79 6.16 21.04 -4.62
N VAL A 80 5.31 19.99 -4.54
CA VAL A 80 4.32 19.68 -5.57
C VAL A 80 3.35 20.85 -5.83
N HIS A 81 3.08 21.65 -4.80
CA HIS A 81 2.17 22.78 -4.87
C HIS A 81 2.84 24.05 -5.45
N GLU A 82 4.16 24.03 -5.58
CA GLU A 82 4.97 25.14 -6.12
C GLU A 82 5.33 24.92 -7.60
N LEU A 83 4.99 23.76 -8.16
CA LEU A 83 5.17 23.47 -9.58
C LEU A 83 4.31 24.46 -10.40
N ASP A 84 4.92 25.18 -11.31
CA ASP A 84 4.21 26.11 -12.18
C ASP A 84 3.49 25.38 -13.35
N ASP A 85 2.66 26.12 -14.08
CA ASP A 85 1.87 25.55 -15.17
C ASP A 85 2.74 25.07 -16.35
N THR A 86 3.95 25.60 -16.49
CA THR A 86 4.90 25.16 -17.52
C THR A 86 5.38 23.75 -17.19
N VAL A 87 5.72 23.49 -15.92
CA VAL A 87 6.10 22.16 -15.44
C VAL A 87 4.95 21.18 -15.60
N ILE A 88 3.74 21.58 -15.23
CA ILE A 88 2.54 20.72 -15.35
C ILE A 88 2.26 20.36 -16.82
N ARG A 89 2.41 21.29 -17.74
CA ARG A 89 2.27 21.01 -19.17
C ARG A 89 3.31 19.99 -19.67
N LYS A 90 4.59 20.18 -19.32
CA LYS A 90 5.66 19.23 -19.66
C LYS A 90 5.40 17.85 -19.07
N LEU A 91 4.89 17.81 -17.83
CA LEU A 91 4.51 16.57 -17.18
C LEU A 91 3.34 15.88 -17.93
N ALA A 92 2.34 16.63 -18.39
CA ALA A 92 1.24 16.10 -19.18
C ALA A 92 1.73 15.51 -20.52
N GLU A 93 2.62 16.21 -21.23
CA GLU A 93 3.23 15.76 -22.49
C GLU A 93 4.02 14.46 -22.28
N ARG A 94 4.83 14.40 -21.21
CA ARG A 94 5.59 13.18 -20.88
C ARG A 94 4.67 12.04 -20.49
N ALA A 95 3.64 12.30 -19.69
CA ALA A 95 2.66 11.30 -19.28
C ALA A 95 1.88 10.72 -20.47
N ALA A 96 1.51 11.54 -21.45
CA ALA A 96 0.83 11.09 -22.67
C ALA A 96 1.66 10.12 -23.51
N SER A 97 2.99 10.18 -23.41
CA SER A 97 3.91 9.28 -24.13
C SER A 97 4.33 8.05 -23.30
N ALA A 98 3.98 7.97 -22.01
CA ALA A 98 4.32 6.88 -21.14
C ALA A 98 3.36 5.69 -21.27
N SER A 99 3.87 4.48 -21.20
CA SER A 99 3.02 3.27 -21.15
C SER A 99 2.28 3.14 -19.82
N ARG A 100 2.89 3.64 -18.73
CA ARG A 100 2.31 3.70 -17.39
C ARG A 100 2.66 5.03 -16.73
N VAL A 101 1.71 5.59 -16.00
CA VAL A 101 1.91 6.82 -15.23
C VAL A 101 1.50 6.56 -13.79
N GLY A 102 2.31 6.98 -12.85
CA GLY A 102 1.99 6.82 -11.44
C GLY A 102 2.35 8.03 -10.60
N SER A 103 1.63 8.21 -9.49
CA SER A 103 1.95 9.17 -8.45
C SER A 103 2.23 8.48 -7.12
N ILE A 104 3.13 9.06 -6.38
CA ILE A 104 3.49 8.63 -5.04
C ILE A 104 3.15 9.78 -4.10
N CYS A 105 2.39 9.48 -3.00
CA CYS A 105 2.00 10.49 -2.02
C CYS A 105 1.26 11.69 -2.65
N SER A 106 1.69 12.91 -2.33
CA SER A 106 1.13 14.16 -2.90
C SER A 106 1.48 14.40 -4.38
N GLY A 107 2.30 13.55 -5.01
CA GLY A 107 2.49 13.57 -6.46
C GLY A 107 1.19 13.46 -7.27
N ALA A 108 0.12 12.95 -6.64
CA ALA A 108 -1.22 12.93 -7.20
C ALA A 108 -1.75 14.33 -7.56
N PHE A 109 -1.36 15.40 -6.84
CA PHE A 109 -1.74 16.76 -7.17
C PHE A 109 -1.15 17.25 -8.50
N ALA A 110 0.10 16.89 -8.79
CA ALA A 110 0.70 17.22 -10.08
C ALA A 110 -0.04 16.52 -11.23
N LEU A 111 -0.36 15.23 -11.09
CA LEU A 111 -1.14 14.50 -12.09
C LEU A 111 -2.60 14.98 -12.18
N ALA A 112 -3.23 15.37 -11.07
CA ALA A 112 -4.58 15.95 -11.07
C ALA A 112 -4.63 17.26 -11.88
N ARG A 113 -3.61 18.13 -11.73
CA ARG A 113 -3.49 19.37 -12.52
C ARG A 113 -3.31 19.14 -14.02
N THR A 114 -2.89 17.96 -14.45
CA THR A 114 -2.83 17.61 -15.88
C THR A 114 -4.18 17.17 -16.44
N GLY A 115 -5.21 16.93 -15.61
CA GLY A 115 -6.50 16.36 -16.00
C GLY A 115 -6.48 14.83 -16.19
N LEU A 116 -5.34 14.16 -16.05
CA LEU A 116 -5.21 12.71 -16.30
C LEU A 116 -5.96 11.85 -15.30
N LEU A 117 -6.27 12.37 -14.12
CA LEU A 117 -6.94 11.62 -13.05
C LEU A 117 -8.46 11.81 -13.04
N ASP A 118 -9.03 12.63 -13.92
CA ASP A 118 -10.47 12.90 -13.96
C ASP A 118 -11.27 11.62 -14.24
N GLY A 119 -12.32 11.38 -13.47
CA GLY A 119 -13.13 10.17 -13.52
C GLY A 119 -12.46 8.91 -12.98
N CYS A 120 -11.23 9.00 -12.47
CA CYS A 120 -10.48 7.86 -11.93
C CYS A 120 -10.68 7.71 -10.41
N CYS A 121 -10.63 6.45 -9.93
CA CYS A 121 -10.53 6.17 -8.51
C CYS A 121 -9.05 6.14 -8.11
N VAL A 122 -8.60 7.12 -7.31
CA VAL A 122 -7.21 7.35 -6.96
C VAL A 122 -6.99 7.34 -5.45
N THR A 123 -5.73 7.28 -5.03
CA THR A 123 -5.34 7.53 -3.65
C THR A 123 -4.17 8.50 -3.57
N THR A 124 -4.00 9.08 -2.41
CA THR A 124 -2.88 9.94 -2.04
C THR A 124 -2.57 9.76 -0.56
N HIS A 125 -1.60 10.48 -0.05
CA HIS A 125 -1.32 10.48 1.39
C HIS A 125 -2.56 10.91 2.19
N TRP A 126 -2.88 10.19 3.26
CA TRP A 126 -4.10 10.39 4.06
C TRP A 126 -4.35 11.83 4.50
N ARG A 127 -3.29 12.59 4.84
CA ARG A 127 -3.42 14.01 5.21
C ARG A 127 -3.85 14.91 4.07
N GLN A 128 -3.69 14.44 2.84
CA GLN A 128 -3.96 15.21 1.62
C GLN A 128 -5.24 14.75 0.90
N ALA A 129 -5.82 13.63 1.32
CA ALA A 129 -6.96 13.03 0.64
C ALA A 129 -8.19 13.96 0.57
N GLU A 130 -8.56 14.58 1.70
CA GLU A 130 -9.68 15.54 1.73
C GLU A 130 -9.40 16.80 0.90
N ARG A 131 -8.14 17.25 0.89
CA ARG A 131 -7.73 18.39 0.08
C ARG A 131 -7.80 18.06 -1.40
N LEU A 132 -7.29 16.89 -1.82
CA LEU A 132 -7.34 16.44 -3.20
C LEU A 132 -8.79 16.33 -3.69
N ALA A 133 -9.68 15.70 -2.93
CA ALA A 133 -11.10 15.57 -3.27
C ALA A 133 -11.83 16.92 -3.38
N ARG A 134 -11.46 17.90 -2.55
CA ARG A 134 -12.05 19.24 -2.60
C ARG A 134 -11.55 20.08 -3.77
N GLU A 135 -10.25 19.99 -4.08
CA GLU A 135 -9.63 20.77 -5.16
C GLU A 135 -9.93 20.18 -6.55
N PHE A 136 -10.17 18.86 -6.63
CA PHE A 136 -10.43 18.13 -7.87
C PHE A 136 -11.68 17.26 -7.74
N PRO A 137 -12.88 17.84 -7.81
CA PRO A 137 -14.15 17.12 -7.55
C PRO A 137 -14.48 16.03 -8.57
N GLU A 138 -13.85 16.03 -9.76
CA GLU A 138 -13.99 14.99 -10.78
C GLU A 138 -13.23 13.70 -10.44
N ILE A 139 -12.43 13.71 -9.36
CA ILE A 139 -11.61 12.57 -8.96
C ILE A 139 -12.27 11.84 -7.79
N ASP A 140 -12.44 10.51 -7.90
CA ASP A 140 -12.88 9.67 -6.79
C ASP A 140 -11.69 9.32 -5.88
N VAL A 141 -11.61 9.91 -4.69
CA VAL A 141 -10.48 9.75 -3.78
C VAL A 141 -10.72 8.66 -2.75
N ALA A 142 -10.08 7.51 -2.93
CA ALA A 142 -10.03 6.39 -1.97
C ALA A 142 -9.01 6.68 -0.84
N ALA A 143 -9.41 7.47 0.15
CA ALA A 143 -8.54 8.02 1.19
C ALA A 143 -7.74 6.99 2.00
N ASP A 144 -8.25 5.76 2.17
CA ASP A 144 -7.62 4.72 2.99
C ASP A 144 -6.77 3.71 2.17
N ALA A 145 -6.79 3.75 0.84
CA ALA A 145 -6.07 2.78 0.02
C ALA A 145 -4.56 3.03 0.02
N LEU A 146 -3.74 1.96 0.02
CA LEU A 146 -2.29 2.07 -0.13
C LEU A 146 -1.90 2.48 -1.54
N TYR A 147 -2.50 1.84 -2.53
CA TYR A 147 -2.37 2.22 -3.93
C TYR A 147 -3.62 1.83 -4.73
N ARG A 148 -3.85 2.52 -5.82
CA ARG A 148 -4.94 2.27 -6.79
C ARG A 148 -4.38 2.16 -8.19
N ASN A 149 -5.12 1.42 -9.01
CA ASN A 149 -4.88 1.27 -10.44
C ASN A 149 -6.17 1.57 -11.18
N SER A 150 -6.08 2.41 -12.19
CA SER A 150 -7.15 2.74 -13.13
C SER A 150 -6.58 2.71 -14.55
N GLY A 151 -6.65 1.55 -15.21
CA GLY A 151 -6.01 1.35 -16.51
C GLY A 151 -4.48 1.41 -16.43
N ASN A 152 -3.87 2.39 -17.11
CA ASN A 152 -2.43 2.63 -17.06
C ASN A 152 -2.01 3.67 -16.01
N LEU A 153 -2.98 4.19 -15.23
CA LEU A 153 -2.75 5.17 -14.16
C LEU A 153 -2.66 4.47 -12.81
N TYR A 154 -1.64 4.82 -12.04
CA TYR A 154 -1.35 4.25 -10.74
C TYR A 154 -1.17 5.36 -9.72
N THR A 155 -1.75 5.23 -8.55
CA THR A 155 -1.58 6.20 -7.46
C THR A 155 -1.30 5.48 -6.16
N SER A 156 -0.43 6.00 -5.31
CA SER A 156 -0.13 5.43 -4.00
C SER A 156 -0.13 6.45 -2.88
N ALA A 157 -0.36 5.96 -1.67
CA ALA A 157 -0.35 6.78 -0.45
C ALA A 157 1.04 7.36 -0.10
N GLY A 158 2.08 6.91 -0.80
CA GLY A 158 3.43 7.40 -0.62
C GLY A 158 4.21 6.74 0.51
N VAL A 159 5.42 7.21 0.70
CA VAL A 159 6.40 6.68 1.64
C VAL A 159 6.58 5.17 1.40
N THR A 160 6.29 4.31 2.38
CA THR A 160 6.40 2.85 2.19
C THR A 160 5.36 2.28 1.22
N ALA A 161 4.20 2.92 1.04
CA ALA A 161 3.20 2.49 0.05
C ALA A 161 3.66 2.71 -1.41
N GLY A 162 4.61 3.62 -1.64
CA GLY A 162 5.29 3.75 -2.93
C GLY A 162 6.12 2.51 -3.27
N MET A 163 6.74 1.87 -2.27
CA MET A 163 7.44 0.60 -2.45
C MET A 163 6.46 -0.55 -2.74
N ASP A 164 5.30 -0.59 -2.06
CA ASP A 164 4.26 -1.59 -2.35
C ASP A 164 3.73 -1.45 -3.78
N LEU A 165 3.53 -0.22 -4.26
CA LEU A 165 3.17 0.03 -5.66
C LEU A 165 4.26 -0.48 -6.60
N ALA A 166 5.53 -0.17 -6.35
CA ALA A 166 6.64 -0.63 -7.18
C ALA A 166 6.75 -2.17 -7.20
N LEU A 167 6.54 -2.84 -6.06
CA LEU A 167 6.46 -4.31 -5.99
C LEU A 167 5.28 -4.86 -6.81
N ALA A 168 4.13 -4.19 -6.79
CA ALA A 168 2.99 -4.58 -7.62
C ALA A 168 3.28 -4.42 -9.10
N LEU A 169 4.04 -3.39 -9.51
CA LEU A 169 4.51 -3.21 -10.89
C LEU A 169 5.50 -4.31 -11.28
N VAL A 170 6.46 -4.67 -10.42
CA VAL A 170 7.38 -5.80 -10.66
C VAL A 170 6.60 -7.11 -10.80
N ALA A 171 5.57 -7.33 -9.95
CA ALA A 171 4.72 -8.53 -10.06
C ALA A 171 3.93 -8.58 -11.37
N THR A 172 3.52 -7.42 -11.91
CA THR A 172 2.82 -7.32 -13.19
C THR A 172 3.75 -7.55 -14.38
N ASP A 173 4.98 -7.05 -14.32
CA ASP A 173 5.97 -7.14 -15.39
C ASP A 173 6.62 -8.53 -15.48
N HIS A 174 6.67 -9.22 -14.37
CA HIS A 174 7.30 -10.54 -14.24
C HIS A 174 6.34 -11.52 -13.59
N ASP A 175 6.46 -11.69 -12.27
CA ASP A 175 5.60 -12.55 -11.48
C ASP A 175 5.63 -12.18 -9.98
N HIS A 176 4.70 -12.75 -9.21
CA HIS A 176 4.63 -12.56 -7.76
C HIS A 176 5.83 -13.14 -7.01
N ARG A 177 6.53 -14.14 -7.59
CA ARG A 177 7.70 -14.75 -6.98
C ARG A 177 8.85 -13.75 -6.93
N LEU A 178 9.17 -13.11 -8.05
CA LEU A 178 10.22 -12.10 -8.11
C LEU A 178 9.89 -10.91 -7.17
N ALA A 179 8.66 -10.42 -7.20
CA ALA A 179 8.23 -9.36 -6.28
C ALA A 179 8.39 -9.76 -4.80
N GLY A 180 8.08 -11.02 -4.46
CA GLY A 180 8.29 -11.57 -3.12
C GLY A 180 9.77 -11.70 -2.74
N GLU A 181 10.64 -12.08 -3.68
CA GLU A 181 12.10 -12.14 -3.48
C GLU A 181 12.67 -10.73 -3.26
N VAL A 182 12.23 -9.73 -4.05
CA VAL A 182 12.58 -8.32 -3.85
C VAL A 182 12.14 -7.82 -2.48
N ALA A 183 10.90 -8.08 -2.08
CA ALA A 183 10.40 -7.69 -0.76
C ALA A 183 11.23 -8.30 0.38
N ARG A 184 11.65 -9.57 0.24
CA ARG A 184 12.52 -10.24 1.20
C ARG A 184 13.93 -9.63 1.24
N GLU A 185 14.50 -9.31 0.10
CA GLU A 185 15.82 -8.63 -0.01
C GLU A 185 15.79 -7.28 0.70
N LEU A 186 14.68 -6.54 0.58
CA LEU A 186 14.46 -5.25 1.23
C LEU A 186 14.01 -5.37 2.70
N VAL A 187 13.97 -6.60 3.24
CA VAL A 187 13.49 -6.87 4.61
C VAL A 187 12.09 -6.29 4.87
N MET A 188 11.26 -6.22 3.84
CA MET A 188 9.88 -5.80 3.97
C MET A 188 9.07 -6.94 4.58
N PHE A 189 8.37 -6.66 5.69
CA PHE A 189 7.63 -7.69 6.45
C PHE A 189 6.50 -8.34 5.64
N LEU A 190 5.84 -7.58 4.76
CA LEU A 190 4.75 -8.06 3.88
C LEU A 190 4.63 -7.15 2.66
N HIS A 191 4.42 -7.74 1.48
CA HIS A 191 3.83 -7.03 0.35
C HIS A 191 2.37 -6.74 0.66
N ARG A 192 2.03 -5.47 0.82
CA ARG A 192 0.67 -5.03 1.18
C ARG A 192 -0.17 -4.83 -0.08
N PRO A 193 -1.38 -5.40 -0.17
CA PRO A 193 -2.26 -5.14 -1.30
C PRO A 193 -2.77 -3.69 -1.30
N GLY A 194 -3.04 -3.16 -2.49
CA GLY A 194 -3.39 -1.74 -2.69
C GLY A 194 -4.65 -1.26 -1.98
N ASP A 195 -5.60 -2.15 -1.74
CA ASP A 195 -6.85 -1.88 -1.03
C ASP A 195 -6.72 -1.94 0.50
N GLN A 196 -5.50 -2.20 1.02
CA GLN A 196 -5.25 -2.15 2.46
C GLN A 196 -5.30 -0.69 2.94
N ALA A 197 -5.86 -0.48 4.14
CA ALA A 197 -5.83 0.82 4.79
C ALA A 197 -4.38 1.30 5.03
N GLN A 198 -4.13 2.59 4.84
CA GLN A 198 -2.82 3.23 5.03
C GLN A 198 -2.28 3.04 6.46
N PHE A 199 -3.20 2.95 7.42
CA PHE A 199 -2.88 2.61 8.80
C PHE A 199 -3.61 1.34 9.22
N SER A 200 -2.93 0.49 10.00
CA SER A 200 -3.64 -0.55 10.73
C SER A 200 -4.66 0.09 11.68
N GLU A 201 -5.80 -0.56 11.84
CA GLU A 201 -6.84 -0.12 12.78
C GLU A 201 -6.25 0.07 14.20
N GLY A 202 -5.27 -0.77 14.53
CA GLY A 202 -4.52 -0.66 15.78
C GLY A 202 -3.78 0.67 15.92
N LEU A 203 -3.02 1.08 14.92
CA LEU A 203 -2.26 2.34 14.97
C LEU A 203 -3.19 3.56 15.04
N ARG A 204 -4.30 3.54 14.30
CA ARG A 204 -5.32 4.61 14.37
C ARG A 204 -5.87 4.76 15.79
N CYS A 205 -6.24 3.64 16.39
CA CYS A 205 -6.78 3.62 17.75
C CYS A 205 -5.73 4.02 18.79
N GLN A 206 -4.49 3.62 18.60
CA GLN A 206 -3.38 4.03 19.46
C GLN A 206 -3.17 5.56 19.43
N LEU A 207 -3.18 6.17 18.25
CA LEU A 207 -2.97 7.62 18.10
C LEU A 207 -4.15 8.45 18.64
N ALA A 208 -5.37 7.94 18.50
CA ALA A 208 -6.58 8.63 18.95
C ALA A 208 -6.89 8.43 20.44
N SER A 209 -6.27 7.45 21.11
CA SER A 209 -6.52 7.15 22.52
C SER A 209 -5.52 7.79 23.46
N HIS A 210 -5.97 8.11 24.67
CA HIS A 210 -5.14 8.72 25.71
C HIS A 210 -5.30 8.01 27.05
N GLY A 211 -4.29 8.13 27.92
CA GLY A 211 -4.31 7.64 29.30
C GLY A 211 -4.56 6.12 29.39
N ARG A 212 -5.50 5.72 30.25
CA ARG A 212 -5.83 4.31 30.51
C ARG A 212 -6.36 3.59 29.27
N LEU A 213 -7.11 4.28 28.39
CA LEU A 213 -7.62 3.67 27.18
C LEU A 213 -6.49 3.31 26.23
N ARG A 214 -5.46 4.13 26.12
CA ARG A 214 -4.27 3.84 25.33
C ARG A 214 -3.58 2.55 25.80
N ALA A 215 -3.36 2.42 27.12
CA ALA A 215 -2.74 1.23 27.69
C ALA A 215 -3.59 -0.05 27.45
N LEU A 216 -4.92 0.06 27.52
CA LEU A 216 -5.82 -1.03 27.18
C LEU A 216 -5.72 -1.42 25.70
N ILE A 217 -5.70 -0.44 24.78
CA ILE A 217 -5.54 -0.69 23.35
C ILE A 217 -4.21 -1.38 23.07
N ASP A 218 -3.11 -0.92 23.65
CA ASP A 218 -1.79 -1.54 23.50
C ASP A 218 -1.82 -3.02 23.95
N ARG A 219 -2.51 -3.31 25.07
CA ARG A 219 -2.70 -4.69 25.56
C ARG A 219 -3.53 -5.55 24.60
N VAL A 220 -4.60 -5.01 24.03
CA VAL A 220 -5.42 -5.72 23.04
C VAL A 220 -4.66 -5.96 21.74
N LEU A 221 -3.83 -5.01 21.29
CA LEU A 221 -3.02 -5.14 20.09
C LEU A 221 -1.91 -6.18 20.22
N ASN A 222 -1.38 -6.39 21.42
CA ASN A 222 -0.40 -7.44 21.69
C ASN A 222 -1.00 -8.85 21.59
N ASP A 223 -2.30 -9.01 21.87
CA ASP A 223 -3.03 -10.28 21.69
C ASP A 223 -4.47 -10.04 21.23
N PRO A 224 -4.68 -9.70 19.96
CA PRO A 224 -6.00 -9.36 19.41
C PRO A 224 -6.93 -10.58 19.32
N LEU A 225 -6.37 -11.79 19.37
CA LEU A 225 -7.11 -13.05 19.26
C LEU A 225 -7.46 -13.66 20.62
N ALA A 226 -7.08 -13.02 21.73
CA ALA A 226 -7.56 -13.42 23.06
C ALA A 226 -9.08 -13.33 23.16
N ALA A 227 -9.63 -13.98 24.20
CA ALA A 227 -11.08 -14.06 24.44
C ALA A 227 -11.65 -12.74 25.01
N TRP A 228 -11.27 -11.61 24.41
CA TRP A 228 -11.77 -10.30 24.82
C TRP A 228 -13.28 -10.21 24.68
N ASN A 229 -13.95 -9.75 25.70
CA ASN A 229 -15.36 -9.33 25.68
C ASN A 229 -15.51 -7.92 26.27
N SER A 230 -16.70 -7.33 26.15
CA SER A 230 -16.96 -5.95 26.57
C SER A 230 -16.83 -5.76 28.10
N GLU A 231 -17.11 -6.78 28.86
CA GLU A 231 -17.05 -6.74 30.33
C GLU A 231 -15.61 -6.77 30.82
N ASP A 232 -14.78 -7.69 30.27
CA ASP A 232 -13.36 -7.78 30.59
C ASP A 232 -12.60 -6.50 30.23
N LEU A 233 -12.93 -5.91 29.09
CA LEU A 233 -12.32 -4.64 28.66
C LEU A 233 -12.72 -3.48 29.59
N ALA A 234 -13.97 -3.41 30.03
CA ALA A 234 -14.43 -2.41 30.97
C ALA A 234 -13.81 -2.62 32.37
N ALA A 235 -13.72 -3.86 32.83
CA ALA A 235 -13.07 -4.22 34.09
C ALA A 235 -11.58 -3.84 34.10
N ALA A 236 -10.87 -4.08 33.00
CA ALA A 236 -9.46 -3.70 32.84
C ALA A 236 -9.22 -2.17 32.96
N MET A 237 -10.25 -1.36 32.72
CA MET A 237 -10.21 0.10 32.92
C MET A 237 -10.79 0.55 34.27
N ALA A 238 -11.31 -0.39 35.08
CA ALA A 238 -12.03 -0.13 36.33
C ALA A 238 -13.23 0.83 36.15
N VAL A 239 -14.02 0.59 35.10
CA VAL A 239 -15.25 1.34 34.78
C VAL A 239 -16.41 0.39 34.45
N THR A 240 -17.65 0.90 34.53
CA THR A 240 -18.81 0.12 34.10
C THR A 240 -18.83 -0.09 32.57
N PRO A 241 -19.39 -1.20 32.05
CA PRO A 241 -19.48 -1.43 30.60
C PRO A 241 -20.15 -0.29 29.83
N ARG A 242 -21.17 0.34 30.41
CA ARG A 242 -21.86 1.50 29.78
C ARG A 242 -20.94 2.71 29.70
N HIS A 243 -20.18 3.01 30.74
CA HIS A 243 -19.20 4.11 30.74
C HIS A 243 -18.07 3.83 29.75
N PHE A 244 -17.57 2.60 29.73
CA PHE A 244 -16.54 2.16 28.80
C PHE A 244 -16.98 2.35 27.34
N GLN A 245 -18.16 1.87 26.96
CA GLN A 245 -18.69 2.04 25.61
C GLN A 245 -18.80 3.51 25.19
N ARG A 246 -19.25 4.38 26.11
CA ARG A 246 -19.34 5.81 25.86
C ARG A 246 -17.97 6.44 25.63
N LEU A 247 -17.01 6.15 26.50
CA LEU A 247 -15.63 6.63 26.41
C LEU A 247 -14.97 6.16 25.12
N PHE A 248 -15.14 4.89 24.77
CA PHE A 248 -14.57 4.31 23.57
C PHE A 248 -15.11 4.96 22.31
N ARG A 249 -16.43 5.16 22.23
CA ARG A 249 -17.06 5.88 21.11
C ARG A 249 -16.61 7.34 21.02
N GLN A 250 -16.44 7.99 22.15
CA GLN A 250 -16.02 9.39 22.22
C GLN A 250 -14.60 9.60 21.67
N GLN A 251 -13.67 8.72 21.98
CA GLN A 251 -12.28 8.82 21.53
C GLN A 251 -12.03 8.18 20.16
N LEU A 252 -12.72 7.09 19.83
CA LEU A 252 -12.41 6.26 18.68
C LEU A 252 -13.53 6.19 17.62
N SER A 253 -14.66 6.84 17.87
CA SER A 253 -15.84 6.88 16.97
C SER A 253 -16.39 5.50 16.58
N MET A 254 -16.11 4.46 17.39
CA MET A 254 -16.59 3.09 17.21
C MET A 254 -16.84 2.40 18.55
N THR A 255 -17.49 1.24 18.52
CA THR A 255 -17.65 0.41 19.72
C THR A 255 -16.43 -0.48 19.99
N PRO A 256 -16.19 -0.92 21.24
CA PRO A 256 -15.12 -1.88 21.55
C PRO A 256 -15.20 -3.17 20.75
N MET A 257 -16.40 -3.68 20.51
CA MET A 257 -16.61 -4.93 19.75
C MET A 257 -16.38 -4.75 18.24
N GLU A 258 -16.69 -3.56 17.69
CA GLU A 258 -16.32 -3.21 16.32
C GLU A 258 -14.79 -3.16 16.16
N PHE A 259 -14.09 -2.55 17.12
CA PHE A 259 -12.64 -2.53 17.14
C PHE A 259 -12.03 -3.94 17.13
N LEU A 260 -12.46 -4.82 18.05
CA LEU A 260 -12.03 -6.22 18.08
C LEU A 260 -12.33 -6.96 16.78
N THR A 261 -13.53 -6.74 16.22
CA THR A 261 -13.92 -7.34 14.95
C THR A 261 -13.00 -6.91 13.80
N ARG A 262 -12.65 -5.65 13.75
CA ARG A 262 -11.73 -5.12 12.72
C ARG A 262 -10.33 -5.72 12.85
N LEU A 263 -9.77 -5.82 14.06
CA LEU A 263 -8.47 -6.47 14.31
C LEU A 263 -8.49 -7.96 13.90
N ARG A 264 -9.56 -8.68 14.26
CA ARG A 264 -9.73 -10.09 13.89
C ARG A 264 -9.86 -10.29 12.38
N LEU A 265 -10.55 -9.37 11.69
CA LEU A 265 -10.63 -9.37 10.22
C LEU A 265 -9.29 -9.06 9.56
N GLU A 266 -8.47 -8.18 10.13
CA GLU A 266 -7.09 -7.96 9.66
C GLU A 266 -6.25 -9.23 9.79
N SER A 267 -6.37 -9.95 10.91
CA SER A 267 -5.69 -11.25 11.11
C SER A 267 -6.19 -12.31 10.12
N ALA A 268 -7.52 -12.38 9.89
CA ALA A 268 -8.10 -13.30 8.91
C ALA A 268 -7.63 -12.98 7.48
N ARG A 269 -7.54 -11.71 7.12
CA ARG A 269 -7.04 -11.26 5.82
C ARG A 269 -5.59 -11.71 5.59
N ARG A 270 -4.73 -11.55 6.60
CA ARG A 270 -3.34 -12.03 6.55
C ARG A 270 -3.28 -13.54 6.33
N LEU A 271 -4.05 -14.32 7.11
CA LEU A 271 -4.10 -15.78 6.96
C LEU A 271 -4.62 -16.23 5.59
N LEU A 272 -5.57 -15.50 5.01
CA LEU A 272 -6.06 -15.77 3.65
C LEU A 272 -4.97 -15.57 2.58
N ALA A 273 -4.07 -14.61 2.77
CA ALA A 273 -2.97 -14.34 1.85
C ALA A 273 -1.77 -15.28 2.07
N GLU A 274 -1.53 -15.72 3.30
CA GLU A 274 -0.32 -16.46 3.69
C GLU A 274 -0.51 -17.97 3.80
N SER A 275 -1.76 -18.48 3.80
CA SER A 275 -2.05 -19.90 4.00
C SER A 275 -3.19 -20.40 3.14
N ASP A 276 -3.17 -21.74 2.91
CA ASP A 276 -4.27 -22.47 2.26
C ASP A 276 -5.32 -22.99 3.26
N ALA A 277 -5.26 -22.52 4.50
CA ALA A 277 -6.17 -22.98 5.56
C ALA A 277 -7.64 -22.79 5.13
N PRO A 278 -8.52 -23.77 5.38
CA PRO A 278 -9.95 -23.66 5.12
C PRO A 278 -10.56 -22.43 5.82
N LEU A 279 -11.54 -21.80 5.19
CA LEU A 279 -12.19 -20.58 5.72
C LEU A 279 -12.75 -20.80 7.14
N ALA A 280 -13.26 -22.01 7.42
CA ALA A 280 -13.78 -22.37 8.75
C ALA A 280 -12.66 -22.33 9.82
N ARG A 281 -11.47 -22.83 9.49
CA ARG A 281 -10.32 -22.80 10.40
C ARG A 281 -9.80 -21.38 10.64
N ILE A 282 -9.79 -20.54 9.59
CA ILE A 282 -9.43 -19.13 9.74
C ILE A 282 -10.44 -18.41 10.62
N ALA A 283 -11.75 -18.65 10.42
CA ALA A 283 -12.80 -18.05 11.24
C ALA A 283 -12.69 -18.45 12.72
N GLU A 284 -12.43 -19.72 12.99
CA GLU A 284 -12.19 -20.26 14.33
C GLU A 284 -10.96 -19.62 14.99
N HIS A 285 -9.81 -19.64 14.28
CA HIS A 285 -8.56 -19.06 14.76
C HIS A 285 -8.70 -17.57 15.08
N CYS A 286 -9.37 -16.83 14.19
CA CYS A 286 -9.60 -15.39 14.37
C CYS A 286 -10.80 -15.07 15.27
N ARG A 287 -11.46 -16.04 15.87
CA ARG A 287 -12.65 -15.87 16.75
C ARG A 287 -13.76 -15.03 16.10
N ILE A 288 -14.10 -15.34 14.84
CA ILE A 288 -15.12 -14.65 14.06
C ILE A 288 -16.39 -15.53 13.92
N GLY A 289 -16.73 -16.31 14.90
CA GLY A 289 -18.03 -16.99 14.98
C GLY A 289 -18.41 -17.94 13.83
N GLY A 290 -17.47 -18.31 12.94
CA GLY A 290 -17.68 -19.28 11.86
C GLY A 290 -17.48 -18.71 10.44
N ALA A 291 -17.39 -19.62 9.45
CA ALA A 291 -17.04 -19.30 8.07
C ALA A 291 -18.03 -18.32 7.40
N GLU A 292 -19.34 -18.47 7.68
CA GLU A 292 -20.36 -17.60 7.07
C GLU A 292 -20.30 -16.17 7.65
N GLN A 293 -20.08 -16.06 8.96
CA GLN A 293 -19.89 -14.75 9.60
C GLN A 293 -18.62 -14.07 9.10
N LEU A 294 -17.52 -14.83 8.96
CA LEU A 294 -16.29 -14.31 8.35
C LEU A 294 -16.55 -13.83 6.93
N ARG A 295 -17.22 -14.63 6.08
CA ARG A 295 -17.54 -14.26 4.71
C ARG A 295 -18.30 -12.93 4.63
N ARG A 296 -19.39 -12.81 5.40
CA ARG A 296 -20.23 -11.61 5.42
C ARG A 296 -19.49 -10.38 5.93
N GLN A 297 -18.75 -10.50 7.05
CA GLN A 297 -18.02 -9.37 7.63
C GLN A 297 -16.83 -8.96 6.76
N PHE A 298 -16.13 -9.93 6.17
CA PHE A 298 -15.00 -9.70 5.29
C PHE A 298 -15.43 -8.96 4.02
N GLN A 299 -16.52 -9.44 3.38
CA GLN A 299 -17.05 -8.78 2.18
C GLN A 299 -17.54 -7.35 2.46
N ARG A 300 -18.20 -7.15 3.62
CA ARG A 300 -18.63 -5.81 4.06
C ARG A 300 -17.44 -4.87 4.29
N ARG A 301 -16.32 -5.39 4.79
CA ARG A 301 -15.14 -4.58 5.14
C ARG A 301 -14.21 -4.31 3.97
N TYR A 302 -14.02 -5.29 3.09
CA TYR A 302 -13.02 -5.27 2.02
C TYR A 302 -13.61 -5.28 0.61
N GLY A 303 -14.94 -5.33 0.46
CA GLY A 303 -15.60 -5.34 -0.85
C GLY A 303 -15.49 -6.64 -1.64
N LEU A 304 -14.71 -7.62 -1.16
CA LEU A 304 -14.43 -8.89 -1.83
C LEU A 304 -14.76 -10.08 -0.93
N ALA A 305 -15.22 -11.18 -1.53
CA ALA A 305 -15.36 -12.44 -0.80
C ALA A 305 -13.97 -12.99 -0.42
N PRO A 306 -13.82 -13.70 0.75
CA PRO A 306 -12.54 -14.27 1.17
C PRO A 306 -11.88 -15.19 0.12
N SER A 307 -12.67 -15.96 -0.65
CA SER A 307 -12.15 -16.81 -1.72
C SER A 307 -11.57 -16.01 -2.88
N ALA A 308 -12.25 -14.94 -3.29
CA ALA A 308 -11.78 -14.02 -4.32
C ALA A 308 -10.51 -13.28 -3.85
N TYR A 309 -10.47 -12.90 -2.56
CA TYR A 309 -9.29 -12.29 -1.94
C TYR A 309 -8.10 -13.25 -1.98
N ARG A 310 -8.28 -14.51 -1.56
CA ARG A 310 -7.23 -15.55 -1.62
C ARG A 310 -6.76 -15.80 -3.05
N ALA A 311 -7.68 -15.92 -4.01
CA ALA A 311 -7.32 -16.13 -5.42
C ALA A 311 -6.48 -14.98 -5.99
N ARG A 312 -6.73 -13.76 -5.53
CA ARG A 312 -6.03 -12.56 -6.02
C ARG A 312 -4.72 -12.28 -5.28
N PHE A 313 -4.64 -12.59 -3.99
CA PHE A 313 -3.54 -12.18 -3.10
C PHE A 313 -2.90 -13.34 -2.34
N GLY A 314 -3.42 -14.58 -2.45
CA GLY A 314 -2.87 -15.76 -1.81
C GLY A 314 -1.57 -16.22 -2.46
N ARG A 315 -0.69 -16.81 -1.66
CA ARG A 315 0.50 -17.51 -2.17
C ARG A 315 0.04 -18.74 -2.93
N THR A 316 0.29 -18.78 -4.22
CA THR A 316 0.24 -20.03 -4.97
C THR A 316 1.45 -20.85 -4.51
N LEU A 317 1.24 -21.76 -3.56
CA LEU A 317 2.24 -22.79 -3.26
C LEU A 317 2.34 -23.65 -4.51
N SER A 318 3.39 -23.40 -5.30
CA SER A 318 3.78 -24.22 -6.45
C SER A 318 3.67 -25.70 -6.05
N SER A 319 2.92 -26.44 -6.85
CA SER A 319 2.74 -27.90 -6.79
C SER A 319 4.03 -28.61 -6.34
N ARG A 320 3.89 -29.45 -5.32
CA ARG A 320 4.84 -30.49 -4.95
C ARG A 320 5.43 -31.10 -6.24
N ALA A 321 6.74 -30.95 -6.43
CA ALA A 321 7.49 -31.78 -7.37
C ALA A 321 7.22 -33.25 -7.03
N PRO A 322 6.90 -34.12 -8.02
CA PRO A 322 6.78 -35.55 -7.75
C PRO A 322 8.14 -36.07 -7.26
N SER A 323 8.11 -36.78 -6.14
CA SER A 323 9.28 -37.50 -5.62
C SER A 323 9.85 -38.42 -6.69
N PRO A 324 11.16 -38.48 -6.92
CA PRO A 324 11.76 -39.48 -7.83
C PRO A 324 11.48 -40.86 -7.27
N THR A 325 10.68 -41.64 -8.00
CA THR A 325 10.54 -43.09 -7.81
C THR A 325 11.89 -43.74 -7.91
N SER A 326 12.35 -44.31 -6.82
CA SER A 326 13.51 -45.17 -6.77
C SER A 326 13.22 -46.42 -7.59
N ASN A 327 13.71 -46.50 -8.81
CA ASN A 327 13.89 -47.78 -9.52
C ASN A 327 15.08 -48.51 -8.90
N ARG A 328 14.78 -49.46 -8.01
CA ARG A 328 15.65 -50.57 -7.75
C ARG A 328 15.36 -51.59 -8.84
N GLU A 329 16.20 -51.69 -9.83
CA GLU A 329 16.31 -52.88 -10.62
C GLU A 329 17.33 -53.80 -9.99
N ALA A 330 16.86 -55.02 -9.75
CA ALA A 330 17.65 -56.17 -9.43
C ALA A 330 18.26 -56.74 -10.73
N SER A 331 19.53 -56.99 -10.74
CA SER A 331 20.21 -58.16 -11.30
C SER A 331 21.69 -58.05 -11.00
#